data_94519ce1d709f2a19da8600f0bf4f374
#
_entry.id   94519ce1d709f2a19da8600f0bf4f374
#
_cell.length_a   1.000
_cell.length_b   1.000
_cell.length_c   1.000
_cell.angle_alpha   90.00
_cell.angle_beta   90.00
_cell.angle_gamma   90.00
#
_symmetry.space_group_name_H-M   'P 1'
#
loop_
_entity.id
_entity.type
_entity.pdbx_description
1 polymer ?
#
loop_
_entity_poly.entity_id
_entity_poly.type
_entity_poly.pdbx_seq_one_letter_code
_entity_poly.pdbx_strand_id
1 'polypeptide(L)'
;MTHVSLLDLTWYQVVAFGLAYFSAIYLLLGALTLWLTRRGLPMLGHGSVLDRRAVPTGQLAREWRLSALSIVIFGTGLLVPWWLLKLGWARIDDQAGALQIALEVLALTLWNEVHFYANHRLLHTRWFTRFHLPHHRSVVT
;
A
#
# COMPACT_ATOMS: atom_id res chain seq x y z
N MET A 1 5.03 9.12 31.73
CA MET A 1 5.20 8.33 30.49
C MET A 1 5.91 9.21 29.49
N THR A 2 7.13 8.87 29.12
CA THR A 2 7.91 9.60 28.11
C THR A 2 7.25 9.36 26.76
N HIS A 3 6.59 10.37 26.20
CA HIS A 3 6.11 10.31 24.82
C HIS A 3 7.30 10.24 23.87
N VAL A 4 7.53 9.09 23.28
CA VAL A 4 8.53 8.97 22.21
C VAL A 4 8.02 9.78 21.04
N SER A 5 8.71 10.87 20.73
CA SER A 5 8.40 11.66 19.55
C SER A 5 8.88 10.91 18.29
N LEU A 6 8.16 11.02 17.19
CA LEU A 6 8.62 10.50 15.90
C LEU A 6 10.00 11.09 15.49
N LEU A 7 10.31 12.27 16.02
CA LEU A 7 11.59 12.94 15.78
C LEU A 7 12.75 12.32 16.56
N ASP A 8 12.49 11.53 17.62
CA ASP A 8 13.52 10.85 18.41
C ASP A 8 13.97 9.53 17.77
N LEU A 9 13.21 9.04 16.77
CA LEU A 9 13.55 7.82 16.07
C LEU A 9 14.81 8.00 15.21
N THR A 10 15.61 6.95 15.15
CA THR A 10 16.72 6.84 14.21
C THR A 10 16.21 6.35 12.85
N TRP A 11 16.95 6.61 11.77
CA TRP A 11 16.56 6.22 10.43
C TRP A 11 16.28 4.71 10.29
N TYR A 12 17.07 3.86 10.94
CA TYR A 12 16.87 2.40 10.88
C TYR A 12 15.62 1.95 11.65
N GLN A 13 15.24 2.67 12.74
CA GLN A 13 13.98 2.42 13.44
C GLN A 13 12.78 2.79 12.56
N VAL A 14 12.87 3.89 11.82
CA VAL A 14 11.83 4.28 10.84
C VAL A 14 11.68 3.23 9.74
N VAL A 15 12.81 2.74 9.20
CA VAL A 15 12.80 1.66 8.20
C VAL A 15 12.21 0.37 8.79
N ALA A 16 12.66 -0.04 9.97
CA ALA A 16 12.15 -1.25 10.62
C ALA A 16 10.63 -1.16 10.88
N PHE A 17 10.17 -0.01 11.37
CA PHE A 17 8.74 0.26 11.56
C PHE A 17 7.99 0.20 10.23
N GLY A 18 8.50 0.85 9.18
CA GLY A 18 7.87 0.86 7.86
C GLY A 18 7.75 -0.54 7.26
N LEU A 19 8.82 -1.33 7.32
CA LEU A 19 8.79 -2.72 6.84
C LEU A 19 7.78 -3.58 7.63
N ALA A 20 7.78 -3.45 8.96
CA ALA A 20 6.84 -4.18 9.82
C ALA A 20 5.38 -3.76 9.53
N TYR A 21 5.12 -2.45 9.42
CA TYR A 21 3.80 -1.89 9.16
C TYR A 21 3.23 -2.35 7.82
N PHE A 22 3.98 -2.19 6.72
CA PHE A 22 3.50 -2.61 5.40
C PHE A 22 3.41 -4.12 5.26
N SER A 23 4.29 -4.89 5.92
CA SER A 23 4.15 -6.35 5.99
C SER A 23 2.88 -6.76 6.73
N ALA A 24 2.59 -6.14 7.88
CA ALA A 24 1.38 -6.41 8.64
C ALA A 24 0.11 -6.10 7.84
N ILE A 25 0.04 -4.92 7.21
CA ILE A 25 -1.09 -4.56 6.33
C ILE A 25 -1.27 -5.61 5.24
N TYR A 26 -0.21 -5.94 4.50
CA TYR A 26 -0.27 -6.89 3.40
C TYR A 26 -0.77 -8.27 3.87
N LEU A 27 -0.19 -8.79 4.94
CA LEU A 27 -0.55 -10.12 5.46
C LEU A 27 -1.95 -10.14 6.06
N LEU A 28 -2.32 -9.14 6.86
CA LEU A 28 -3.63 -9.10 7.52
C LEU A 28 -4.75 -8.87 6.50
N LEU A 29 -4.61 -7.89 5.60
CA LEU A 29 -5.63 -7.63 4.58
C LEU A 29 -5.70 -8.77 3.56
N GLY A 30 -4.56 -9.33 3.16
CA GLY A 30 -4.51 -10.49 2.29
C GLY A 30 -5.19 -11.72 2.91
N ALA A 31 -4.86 -12.04 4.16
CA ALA A 31 -5.50 -13.14 4.88
C ALA A 31 -7.00 -12.91 5.06
N LEU A 32 -7.41 -11.69 5.44
CA LEU A 32 -8.82 -11.33 5.58
C LEU A 32 -9.59 -11.48 4.26
N THR A 33 -9.03 -10.95 3.18
CA THR A 33 -9.65 -11.04 1.85
C THR A 33 -9.77 -12.49 1.40
N LEU A 34 -8.73 -13.29 1.56
CA LEU A 34 -8.77 -14.73 1.23
C LEU A 34 -9.79 -15.48 2.09
N TRP A 35 -9.87 -15.18 3.37
CA TRP A 35 -10.85 -15.80 4.26
C TRP A 35 -12.27 -15.40 3.87
N LEU A 36 -12.53 -14.11 3.66
CA LEU A 36 -13.83 -13.61 3.24
C LEU A 36 -14.29 -14.23 1.92
N THR A 37 -13.43 -14.23 0.91
CA THR A 37 -13.79 -14.71 -0.43
C THR A 37 -13.93 -16.24 -0.49
N ARG A 38 -13.09 -16.99 0.23
CA ARG A 38 -13.07 -18.45 0.16
C ARG A 38 -13.96 -19.14 1.18
N ARG A 39 -14.30 -18.47 2.29
CA ARG A 39 -15.11 -19.04 3.35
C ARG A 39 -16.26 -18.15 3.80
N GLY A 40 -16.00 -16.89 4.17
CA GLY A 40 -16.99 -16.00 4.76
C GLY A 40 -18.21 -15.80 3.86
N LEU A 41 -18.02 -15.33 2.65
CA LEU A 41 -19.10 -15.07 1.70
C LEU A 41 -19.84 -16.36 1.27
N PRO A 42 -19.17 -17.47 0.93
CA PRO A 42 -19.85 -18.75 0.64
C PRO A 42 -20.70 -19.27 1.80
N MET A 43 -20.25 -19.14 3.06
CA MET A 43 -21.06 -19.53 4.24
C MET A 43 -22.35 -18.73 4.37
N LEU A 44 -22.39 -17.51 3.85
CA LEU A 44 -23.57 -16.64 3.82
C LEU A 44 -24.42 -16.84 2.55
N GLY A 45 -24.09 -17.81 1.71
CA GLY A 45 -24.77 -18.02 0.42
C GLY A 45 -24.48 -16.95 -0.63
N HIS A 46 -23.42 -16.15 -0.41
CA HIS A 46 -23.04 -15.06 -1.29
C HIS A 46 -21.74 -15.37 -2.04
N GLY A 47 -21.64 -14.85 -3.25
CA GLY A 47 -20.45 -14.98 -4.07
C GLY A 47 -20.46 -16.19 -4.98
N SER A 48 -19.85 -16.04 -6.14
CA SER A 48 -19.61 -17.13 -7.11
C SER A 48 -18.20 -17.04 -7.64
N VAL A 49 -17.60 -18.17 -7.97
CA VAL A 49 -16.30 -18.20 -8.63
C VAL A 49 -16.48 -17.73 -10.07
N LEU A 50 -15.99 -16.53 -10.37
CA LEU A 50 -16.08 -15.91 -11.71
C LEU A 50 -15.11 -16.56 -12.69
N ASP A 51 -13.92 -16.88 -12.23
CA ASP A 51 -12.86 -17.51 -13.04
C ASP A 51 -12.45 -18.84 -12.42
N ARG A 52 -12.66 -19.92 -13.14
CA ARG A 52 -12.33 -21.29 -12.72
C ARG A 52 -11.00 -21.81 -13.29
N ARG A 53 -10.28 -20.95 -14.02
CA ARG A 53 -8.98 -21.33 -14.57
C ARG A 53 -7.98 -21.63 -13.45
N ALA A 54 -7.10 -22.58 -13.69
CA ALA A 54 -6.00 -22.83 -12.77
C ALA A 54 -4.99 -21.67 -12.79
N VAL A 55 -4.48 -21.32 -11.62
CA VAL A 55 -3.42 -20.30 -11.52
C VAL A 55 -2.19 -20.78 -12.28
N PRO A 56 -1.66 -19.99 -13.23
CA PRO A 56 -0.48 -20.37 -14.01
C PRO A 56 0.73 -20.68 -13.11
N THR A 57 1.51 -21.69 -13.49
CA THR A 57 2.72 -22.07 -12.77
C THR A 57 3.67 -20.88 -12.64
N GLY A 58 4.13 -20.62 -11.41
CA GLY A 58 5.06 -19.53 -11.10
C GLY A 58 4.40 -18.14 -10.93
N GLN A 59 3.10 -17.99 -11.21
CA GLN A 59 2.40 -16.70 -10.98
C GLN A 59 2.49 -16.30 -9.52
N LEU A 60 2.15 -17.19 -8.59
CA LEU A 60 2.17 -16.90 -7.16
C LEU A 60 3.56 -16.47 -6.66
N ALA A 61 4.62 -17.17 -7.11
CA ALA A 61 5.99 -16.81 -6.73
C ALA A 61 6.41 -15.44 -7.28
N ARG A 62 5.92 -15.06 -8.46
CA ARG A 62 6.15 -13.73 -9.02
C ARG A 62 5.42 -12.65 -8.22
N GLU A 63 4.16 -12.90 -7.88
CA GLU A 63 3.35 -11.97 -7.09
C GLU A 63 3.92 -11.74 -5.70
N TRP A 64 4.36 -12.79 -5.03
CA TRP A 64 5.06 -12.69 -3.74
C TRP A 64 6.32 -11.82 -3.83
N ARG A 65 7.13 -12.02 -4.88
CA ARG A 65 8.35 -11.20 -5.08
C ARG A 65 8.02 -9.74 -5.34
N LEU A 66 7.01 -9.45 -6.13
CA LEU A 66 6.57 -8.07 -6.41
C LEU A 66 6.01 -7.41 -5.16
N SER A 67 5.22 -8.14 -4.37
CA SER A 67 4.69 -7.65 -3.10
C SER A 67 5.81 -7.37 -2.09
N ALA A 68 6.79 -8.27 -1.98
CA ALA A 68 7.96 -8.05 -1.11
C ALA A 68 8.75 -6.81 -1.54
N LEU A 69 8.95 -6.62 -2.84
CA LEU A 69 9.61 -5.42 -3.38
C LEU A 69 8.80 -4.15 -3.04
N SER A 70 7.49 -4.20 -3.19
CA SER A 70 6.61 -3.07 -2.82
C SER A 70 6.71 -2.74 -1.33
N ILE A 71 6.71 -3.75 -0.46
CA ILE A 71 6.88 -3.58 0.99
C ILE A 71 8.21 -2.88 1.29
N VAL A 72 9.30 -3.29 0.62
CA VAL A 72 10.61 -2.66 0.80
C VAL A 72 10.59 -1.20 0.34
N ILE A 73 10.02 -0.92 -0.84
CA ILE A 73 9.94 0.44 -1.39
C ILE A 73 9.11 1.35 -0.47
N PHE A 74 7.91 0.92 -0.07
CA PHE A 74 7.04 1.71 0.79
C PHE A 74 7.58 1.82 2.21
N GLY A 75 8.15 0.73 2.76
CA GLY A 75 8.73 0.73 4.09
C GLY A 75 9.94 1.67 4.21
N THR A 76 10.84 1.65 3.24
CA THR A 76 11.96 2.60 3.18
C THR A 76 11.51 4.00 2.79
N GLY A 77 10.44 4.12 2.02
CA GLY A 77 9.83 5.38 1.61
C GLY A 77 9.37 6.26 2.78
N LEU A 78 9.09 5.67 3.95
CA LEU A 78 8.79 6.44 5.18
C LEU A 78 9.94 7.34 5.64
N LEU A 79 11.15 7.10 5.16
CA LEU A 79 12.28 8.01 5.43
C LEU A 79 12.02 9.40 4.85
N VAL A 80 11.28 9.53 3.75
CA VAL A 80 11.03 10.83 3.10
C VAL A 80 10.22 11.74 4.02
N PRO A 81 9.00 11.40 4.46
CA PRO A 81 8.23 12.26 5.35
C PRO A 81 8.93 12.45 6.71
N TRP A 82 9.59 11.42 7.25
CA TRP A 82 10.37 11.56 8.48
C TRP A 82 11.51 12.58 8.33
N TRP A 83 12.22 12.57 7.20
CA TRP A 83 13.29 13.52 6.92
C TRP A 83 12.74 14.95 6.76
N LEU A 84 11.59 15.10 6.10
CA LEU A 84 10.91 16.39 5.99
C LEU A 84 10.51 16.97 7.36
N LEU A 85 10.04 16.10 8.27
CA LEU A 85 9.75 16.49 9.66
C LEU A 85 11.02 16.92 10.39
N LYS A 86 12.11 16.16 10.24
CA LYS A 86 13.44 16.49 10.85
C LYS A 86 14.00 17.82 10.37
N LEU A 87 13.80 18.16 9.10
CA LEU A 87 14.23 19.41 8.50
C LEU A 87 13.28 20.59 8.81
N GLY A 88 12.15 20.35 9.46
CA GLY A 88 11.14 21.37 9.72
C GLY A 88 10.31 21.79 8.49
N TRP A 89 10.42 21.05 7.39
CA TRP A 89 9.64 21.30 6.16
C TRP A 89 8.23 20.72 6.22
N ALA A 90 7.99 19.80 7.13
CA ALA A 90 6.67 19.28 7.47
C ALA A 90 6.44 19.42 8.99
N ARG A 91 5.19 19.46 9.41
CA ARG A 91 4.79 19.52 10.81
C ARG A 91 3.64 18.56 11.07
N ILE A 92 3.58 18.06 12.29
CA ILE A 92 2.41 17.34 12.80
C ILE A 92 1.54 18.37 13.52
N ASP A 93 0.30 18.50 13.10
CA ASP A 93 -0.68 19.35 13.75
C ASP A 93 -1.49 18.48 14.75
N ASP A 94 -1.16 18.59 16.03
CA ASP A 94 -1.83 17.88 17.12
C ASP A 94 -3.09 18.60 17.62
N GLN A 95 -3.37 19.79 17.08
CA GLN A 95 -4.56 20.59 17.39
C GLN A 95 -5.64 20.53 16.30
N ALA A 96 -5.40 19.74 15.24
CA ALA A 96 -6.33 19.65 14.12
C ALA A 96 -7.72 19.17 14.56
N GLY A 97 -8.76 19.94 14.27
CA GLY A 97 -10.15 19.57 14.54
C GLY A 97 -10.66 18.51 13.56
N ALA A 98 -11.72 17.79 13.96
CA ALA A 98 -12.30 16.72 13.14
C ALA A 98 -12.69 17.18 11.71
N LEU A 99 -13.24 18.38 11.57
CA LEU A 99 -13.60 18.94 10.25
C LEU A 99 -12.35 19.18 9.38
N GLN A 100 -11.29 19.73 9.96
CA GLN A 100 -10.03 19.93 9.26
C GLN A 100 -9.46 18.60 8.77
N ILE A 101 -9.40 17.58 9.65
CA ILE A 101 -8.93 16.24 9.29
C ILE A 101 -9.79 15.67 8.15
N ALA A 102 -11.11 15.79 8.22
CA ALA A 102 -12.02 15.30 7.18
C ALA A 102 -11.76 15.98 5.83
N LEU A 103 -11.56 17.29 5.80
CA LEU A 103 -11.26 18.05 4.59
C LEU A 103 -9.88 17.70 4.02
N GLU A 104 -8.88 17.53 4.86
CA GLU A 104 -7.54 17.11 4.45
C GLU A 104 -7.56 15.70 3.86
N VAL A 105 -8.25 14.75 4.50
CA VAL A 105 -8.43 13.38 3.97
C VAL A 105 -9.13 13.41 2.62
N LEU A 106 -10.21 14.21 2.48
CA LEU A 106 -10.91 14.36 1.20
C LEU A 106 -9.99 14.94 0.12
N ALA A 107 -9.27 16.01 0.44
CA ALA A 107 -8.34 16.64 -0.50
C ALA A 107 -7.21 15.69 -0.92
N LEU A 108 -6.63 14.94 0.02
CA LEU A 108 -5.59 13.95 -0.25
C LEU A 108 -6.14 12.78 -1.08
N THR A 109 -7.38 12.35 -0.82
CA THR A 109 -8.03 11.29 -1.62
C THR A 109 -8.22 11.75 -3.06
N LEU A 110 -8.77 12.94 -3.28
CA LEU A 110 -8.94 13.52 -4.62
C LEU A 110 -7.59 13.70 -5.34
N TRP A 111 -6.59 14.20 -4.62
CA TRP A 111 -5.23 14.31 -5.16
C TRP A 111 -4.66 12.96 -5.54
N ASN A 112 -4.85 11.94 -4.69
CA ASN A 112 -4.39 10.58 -4.97
C ASN A 112 -5.03 10.01 -6.25
N GLU A 113 -6.33 10.21 -6.46
CA GLU A 113 -7.01 9.76 -7.68
C GLU A 113 -6.43 10.42 -8.95
N VAL A 114 -6.21 11.74 -8.93
CA VAL A 114 -5.61 12.47 -10.05
C VAL A 114 -4.17 12.00 -10.29
N HIS A 115 -3.38 11.89 -9.23
CA HIS A 115 -1.99 11.44 -9.28
C HIS A 115 -1.89 9.99 -9.77
N PHE A 116 -2.73 9.10 -9.24
CA PHE A 116 -2.82 7.70 -9.67
C PHE A 116 -3.13 7.61 -11.17
N TYR A 117 -4.17 8.30 -11.63
CA TYR A 117 -4.56 8.30 -13.04
C TYR A 117 -3.41 8.79 -13.94
N ALA A 118 -2.78 9.90 -13.59
CA ALA A 118 -1.68 10.47 -14.36
C ALA A 118 -0.49 9.50 -14.43
N ASN A 119 -0.08 8.92 -13.31
CA ASN A 119 1.00 7.94 -13.24
C ASN A 119 0.66 6.65 -14.00
N HIS A 120 -0.54 6.12 -13.81
CA HIS A 120 -0.98 4.91 -14.51
C HIS A 120 -0.96 5.12 -16.03
N ARG A 121 -1.46 6.26 -16.51
CA ARG A 121 -1.39 6.64 -17.92
C ARG A 121 0.05 6.76 -18.43
N LEU A 122 0.94 7.35 -17.63
CA LEU A 122 2.37 7.44 -17.94
C LEU A 122 3.00 6.05 -18.06
N LEU A 123 2.66 5.12 -17.14
CA LEU A 123 3.15 3.75 -17.13
C LEU A 123 2.72 2.95 -18.37
N HIS A 124 1.60 3.31 -19.01
CA HIS A 124 1.16 2.74 -20.28
C HIS A 124 1.86 3.32 -21.52
N THR A 125 2.73 4.32 -21.37
CA THR A 125 3.52 4.82 -22.49
C THR A 125 4.65 3.86 -22.87
N ARG A 126 5.15 3.94 -24.11
CA ARG A 126 6.24 3.10 -24.64
C ARG A 126 7.50 3.06 -23.76
N TRP A 127 7.74 4.12 -22.98
CA TRP A 127 8.93 4.24 -22.14
C TRP A 127 8.83 3.41 -20.86
N PHE A 128 7.62 3.31 -20.30
CA PHE A 128 7.38 2.72 -18.98
C PHE A 128 6.61 1.40 -19.03
N THR A 129 5.99 1.04 -20.15
CA THR A 129 5.19 -0.19 -20.31
C THR A 129 5.94 -1.44 -19.85
N ARG A 130 7.24 -1.54 -20.13
CA ARG A 130 8.05 -2.69 -19.70
C ARG A 130 8.07 -2.93 -18.19
N PHE A 131 7.95 -1.88 -17.41
CA PHE A 131 7.92 -1.95 -15.94
C PHE A 131 6.52 -2.24 -15.40
N HIS A 132 5.49 -1.83 -16.14
CA HIS A 132 4.09 -1.97 -15.76
C HIS A 132 3.44 -3.27 -16.27
N LEU A 133 3.90 -3.79 -17.39
CA LEU A 133 3.37 -5.01 -17.98
C LEU A 133 3.35 -6.23 -17.04
N PRO A 134 4.33 -6.45 -16.16
CA PRO A 134 4.28 -7.55 -15.20
C PRO A 134 3.05 -7.51 -14.29
N HIS A 135 2.54 -6.32 -13.95
CA HIS A 135 1.33 -6.16 -13.17
C HIS A 135 0.08 -6.69 -13.89
N HIS A 136 -0.01 -6.51 -15.23
CA HIS A 136 -1.13 -6.98 -16.03
C HIS A 136 -1.06 -8.49 -16.38
N ARG A 137 0.00 -9.20 -16.00
CA ARG A 137 0.15 -10.63 -16.26
C ARG A 137 -0.53 -11.53 -15.23
N SER A 138 -1.07 -10.96 -14.17
CA SER A 138 -1.87 -11.70 -13.18
C SER A 138 -3.29 -11.82 -13.73
N VAL A 139 -3.66 -13.01 -14.18
CA VAL A 139 -4.94 -13.25 -14.88
C VAL A 139 -5.96 -14.03 -14.07
N VAL A 140 -5.53 -14.64 -12.97
CA VAL A 140 -6.40 -15.39 -12.04
C VAL A 140 -6.00 -15.01 -10.61
N THR A 141 -6.94 -14.66 -9.78
CA THR A 141 -6.75 -14.29 -8.37
C THR A 141 -7.40 -15.27 -7.42
#